data_194af40ee54c5616709be5f12ccb9193
#
_entry.id   194af40ee54c5616709be5f12ccb9193
#
_cell.length_a   1.000
_cell.length_b   1.000
_cell.length_c   1.000
_cell.angle_alpha   90.00
_cell.angle_beta   90.00
_cell.angle_gamma   90.00
#
_symmetry.space_group_name_H-M   'P 1'
#
loop_
_entity.id
_entity.type
_entity.pdbx_description
1 polymer ?
#
loop_
_entity_poly.entity_id
_entity_poly.type
_entity_poly.pdbx_seq_one_letter_code
_entity_poly.pdbx_strand_id
1 'polypeptide(L)'
;MTLLQSGIAKSLAEDYTIDQSLRFNAGDSPSLTWTPGSESNRRTFTLAFWTKICDPDVDDQKYIINTPITTAAGDPNERGFALRWGDSGNEINTLELNNDERYFAHSPGVYRDPSAWYHIVIAFDMTAASASDRMSWYINGEDITSTLESDKVADGTIPQNTDIALGYTHEIAIGKQLFAGTAYNFNGYLADFYYIDGQQ
;
A
#
# COMPACT_ATOMS: atom_id res chain seq x y z
N MET A 1 47.76 24.42 9.54
CA MET A 1 46.51 23.77 9.86
C MET A 1 45.65 23.76 8.63
N THR A 2 45.62 22.66 7.87
CA THR A 2 44.96 22.59 6.57
C THR A 2 43.56 22.01 6.80
N LEU A 3 42.54 22.81 6.57
CA LEU A 3 41.15 22.34 6.56
C LEU A 3 40.96 21.49 5.30
N LEU A 4 40.79 20.21 5.46
CA LEU A 4 40.28 19.32 4.43
C LEU A 4 38.79 19.63 4.23
N GLN A 5 38.50 20.37 3.18
CA GLN A 5 37.13 20.52 2.71
C GLN A 5 36.69 19.16 2.12
N SER A 6 35.92 18.39 2.89
CA SER A 6 35.27 17.20 2.35
C SER A 6 34.26 17.66 1.32
N GLY A 7 34.60 17.53 0.06
CA GLY A 7 33.64 17.73 -1.03
C GLY A 7 32.49 16.76 -0.82
N ILE A 8 31.27 17.29 -0.65
CA ILE A 8 30.06 16.50 -0.73
C ILE A 8 30.06 15.94 -2.16
N ALA A 9 30.28 14.62 -2.26
CA ALA A 9 30.08 13.93 -3.51
C ALA A 9 28.60 14.09 -3.85
N LYS A 10 28.28 15.04 -4.72
CA LYS A 10 26.95 15.18 -5.28
C LYS A 10 26.68 13.83 -6.00
N SER A 11 25.67 13.10 -5.57
CA SER A 11 25.20 11.92 -6.29
C SER A 11 24.94 12.35 -7.74
N LEU A 12 25.52 11.64 -8.69
CA LEU A 12 25.25 11.85 -10.12
C LEU A 12 23.88 11.28 -10.53
N ALA A 13 23.12 10.73 -9.59
CA ALA A 13 21.71 10.44 -9.82
C ALA A 13 20.99 11.78 -9.92
N GLU A 14 20.30 12.02 -11.02
CA GLU A 14 19.39 13.14 -11.15
C GLU A 14 18.40 13.06 -9.98
N ASP A 15 18.25 14.15 -9.23
CA ASP A 15 17.26 14.22 -8.17
C ASP A 15 15.89 13.98 -8.82
N TYR A 16 15.20 12.93 -8.41
CA TYR A 16 13.86 12.64 -8.91
C TYR A 16 12.94 13.80 -8.54
N THR A 17 12.25 14.34 -9.52
CA THR A 17 11.33 15.46 -9.33
C THR A 17 9.90 15.01 -9.56
N ILE A 18 9.06 15.25 -8.59
CA ILE A 18 7.62 15.04 -8.74
C ILE A 18 7.04 16.29 -9.42
N ASP A 19 6.76 16.17 -10.72
CA ASP A 19 6.27 17.31 -11.51
C ASP A 19 4.79 17.63 -11.23
N GLN A 20 3.99 16.60 -10.92
CA GLN A 20 2.56 16.74 -10.69
C GLN A 20 2.10 15.76 -9.61
N SER A 21 1.09 16.17 -8.86
CA SER A 21 0.45 15.34 -7.86
C SER A 21 -1.04 15.61 -7.77
N LEU A 22 -1.79 14.59 -7.38
CA LEU A 22 -3.22 14.73 -7.08
C LEU A 22 -3.40 14.99 -5.58
N ARG A 23 -4.18 16.01 -5.26
CA ARG A 23 -4.59 16.30 -3.89
C ARG A 23 -5.89 15.57 -3.56
N PHE A 24 -5.88 14.81 -2.48
CA PHE A 24 -7.05 14.20 -1.88
C PHE A 24 -7.37 14.95 -0.58
N ASN A 25 -8.53 15.60 -0.52
CA ASN A 25 -9.05 16.24 0.68
C ASN A 25 -10.16 15.36 1.26
N ALA A 26 -9.90 14.69 2.38
CA ALA A 26 -10.82 13.71 2.94
C ALA A 26 -12.25 14.24 3.14
N GLY A 27 -12.39 15.54 3.46
CA GLY A 27 -13.70 16.19 3.65
C GLY A 27 -14.57 16.25 2.38
N ASP A 28 -13.94 16.21 1.20
CA ASP A 28 -14.63 16.24 -0.09
C ASP A 28 -14.83 14.84 -0.68
N SER A 29 -14.27 13.81 -0.03
CA SER A 29 -14.32 12.39 -0.44
C SER A 29 -13.87 12.15 -1.90
N PRO A 30 -12.78 12.77 -2.38
CA PRO A 30 -12.30 12.57 -3.74
C PRO A 30 -11.80 11.14 -3.93
N SER A 31 -12.03 10.58 -5.11
CA SER A 31 -11.54 9.25 -5.44
C SER A 31 -11.30 9.08 -6.94
N LEU A 32 -10.37 8.17 -7.26
CA LEU A 32 -10.28 7.58 -8.59
C LEU A 32 -10.81 6.16 -8.48
N THR A 33 -11.70 5.78 -9.37
CA THR A 33 -12.29 4.43 -9.36
C THR A 33 -12.27 3.83 -10.75
N TRP A 34 -12.06 2.52 -10.81
CA TRP A 34 -12.23 1.74 -12.04
C TRP A 34 -12.61 0.31 -11.70
N THR A 35 -13.22 -0.36 -12.65
CA THR A 35 -13.55 -1.79 -12.56
C THR A 35 -12.87 -2.50 -13.73
N PRO A 36 -11.94 -3.43 -13.48
CA PRO A 36 -11.34 -4.20 -14.55
C PRO A 36 -12.38 -5.02 -15.33
N GLY A 37 -12.28 -5.02 -16.65
CA GLY A 37 -13.19 -5.80 -17.52
C GLY A 37 -12.88 -7.30 -17.51
N SER A 38 -11.70 -7.69 -17.04
CA SER A 38 -11.25 -9.07 -16.84
C SER A 38 -10.26 -9.11 -15.68
N GLU A 39 -10.09 -10.28 -15.07
CA GLU A 39 -9.06 -10.47 -14.04
C GLU A 39 -7.67 -10.23 -14.63
N SER A 40 -6.81 -9.57 -13.85
CA SER A 40 -5.39 -9.42 -14.08
C SER A 40 -4.58 -10.53 -13.39
N ASN A 41 -3.26 -10.44 -13.37
CA ASN A 41 -2.46 -11.36 -12.58
C ASN A 41 -2.61 -11.02 -11.09
N ARG A 42 -3.36 -11.84 -10.37
CA ARG A 42 -3.69 -11.63 -8.97
C ARG A 42 -2.63 -12.18 -8.00
N ARG A 43 -1.58 -12.83 -8.53
CA ARG A 43 -0.52 -13.46 -7.72
C ARG A 43 0.81 -12.76 -7.84
N THR A 44 1.05 -12.07 -8.95
CA THR A 44 2.32 -11.38 -9.21
C THR A 44 2.01 -9.99 -9.73
N PHE A 45 2.36 -8.97 -8.96
CA PHE A 45 2.18 -7.56 -9.33
C PHE A 45 2.98 -6.65 -8.42
N THR A 46 3.18 -5.41 -8.86
CA THR A 46 3.84 -4.38 -8.05
C THR A 46 2.98 -3.12 -7.98
N LEU A 47 2.89 -2.57 -6.79
CA LEU A 47 2.40 -1.21 -6.55
C LEU A 47 3.60 -0.30 -6.30
N ALA A 48 3.67 0.83 -7.01
CA ALA A 48 4.70 1.83 -6.79
C ALA A 48 4.08 3.23 -6.87
N PHE A 49 4.36 4.09 -5.91
CA PHE A 49 3.81 5.45 -5.89
C PHE A 49 4.55 6.36 -4.91
N TRP A 50 4.42 7.66 -5.14
CA TRP A 50 4.77 8.67 -4.17
C TRP A 50 3.55 9.10 -3.39
N THR A 51 3.72 9.28 -2.10
CA THR A 51 2.65 9.74 -1.21
C THR A 51 3.16 10.74 -0.18
N LYS A 52 2.29 11.67 0.18
CA LYS A 52 2.52 12.63 1.24
C LYS A 52 1.23 12.79 2.03
N ILE A 53 1.28 12.55 3.34
CA ILE A 53 0.13 12.69 4.21
C ILE A 53 -0.03 14.14 4.68
N CYS A 54 -1.26 14.63 4.78
CA CYS A 54 -1.55 15.98 5.28
C CYS A 54 -2.12 16.01 6.70
N ASP A 55 -2.59 14.87 7.17
CA ASP A 55 -3.22 14.73 8.47
C ASP A 55 -2.72 13.44 9.13
N PRO A 56 -1.63 13.54 9.92
CA PRO A 56 -1.04 12.40 10.60
C PRO A 56 -1.79 12.07 11.91
N ASP A 57 -3.11 11.99 11.88
CA ASP A 57 -3.89 11.52 13.02
C ASP A 57 -3.71 10.01 13.18
N VAL A 58 -3.27 9.60 14.37
CA VAL A 58 -2.92 8.21 14.69
C VAL A 58 -4.13 7.28 14.80
N ASP A 59 -5.31 7.85 15.04
CA ASP A 59 -6.52 7.07 15.30
C ASP A 59 -7.40 6.89 14.08
N ASP A 60 -6.98 7.40 12.90
CA ASP A 60 -7.78 7.42 11.69
C ASP A 60 -7.09 6.66 10.55
N GLN A 61 -7.83 5.73 9.95
CA GLN A 61 -7.34 4.97 8.79
C GLN A 61 -7.51 5.81 7.52
N LYS A 62 -6.49 5.81 6.65
CA LYS A 62 -6.49 6.59 5.41
C LYS A 62 -6.21 5.66 4.23
N TYR A 63 -7.27 5.29 3.51
CA TYR A 63 -7.20 4.31 2.43
C TYR A 63 -6.56 4.90 1.18
N ILE A 64 -5.39 4.38 0.81
CA ILE A 64 -4.65 4.77 -0.39
C ILE A 64 -5.24 4.07 -1.61
N ILE A 65 -5.32 2.73 -1.58
CA ILE A 65 -5.98 1.92 -2.60
C ILE A 65 -6.70 0.75 -1.93
N ASN A 66 -7.89 0.43 -2.39
CA ASN A 66 -8.65 -0.72 -1.87
C ASN A 66 -9.68 -1.24 -2.87
N THR A 67 -10.17 -2.44 -2.56
CA THR A 67 -11.31 -3.08 -3.21
C THR A 67 -12.47 -3.20 -2.22
N PRO A 68 -13.71 -3.42 -2.64
CA PRO A 68 -14.79 -3.78 -1.72
C PRO A 68 -14.43 -5.02 -0.93
N ILE A 69 -14.79 -5.03 0.35
CA ILE A 69 -14.87 -6.27 1.11
C ILE A 69 -16.29 -6.79 0.96
N THR A 70 -16.45 -7.89 0.29
CA THR A 70 -17.74 -8.58 0.25
C THR A 70 -17.90 -9.39 1.53
N THR A 71 -18.70 -8.89 2.46
CA THR A 71 -18.94 -9.52 3.78
C THR A 71 -20.16 -10.44 3.77
N ALA A 72 -20.42 -11.16 2.72
CA ALA A 72 -21.44 -12.19 2.75
C ALA A 72 -20.83 -13.42 3.45
N ALA A 73 -21.11 -13.56 4.74
CA ALA A 73 -20.66 -14.73 5.52
C ALA A 73 -20.96 -16.03 4.77
N GLY A 74 -19.90 -16.75 4.39
CA GLY A 74 -20.00 -17.99 3.63
C GLY A 74 -19.88 -17.85 2.11
N ASP A 75 -19.56 -16.67 1.57
CA ASP A 75 -19.16 -16.54 0.18
C ASP A 75 -17.69 -17.00 0.04
N PRO A 76 -17.41 -18.08 -0.71
CA PRO A 76 -16.04 -18.54 -0.94
C PRO A 76 -15.19 -17.51 -1.73
N ASN A 77 -15.81 -16.42 -2.15
CA ASN A 77 -15.16 -15.29 -2.80
C ASN A 77 -15.09 -14.05 -1.90
N GLU A 78 -15.30 -14.18 -0.60
CA GLU A 78 -15.13 -13.10 0.35
C GLU A 78 -13.69 -12.66 0.37
N ARG A 79 -13.40 -11.57 -0.32
CA ARG A 79 -12.06 -11.05 -0.55
C ARG A 79 -12.09 -9.54 -0.52
N GLY A 80 -11.05 -8.99 0.04
CA GLY A 80 -10.86 -7.56 0.04
C GLY A 80 -9.39 -7.22 0.18
N PHE A 81 -8.93 -6.23 -0.54
CA PHE A 81 -7.58 -5.69 -0.44
C PHE A 81 -7.65 -4.24 0.04
N ALA A 82 -6.73 -3.86 0.90
CA ALA A 82 -6.50 -2.47 1.24
C ALA A 82 -5.02 -2.21 1.49
N LEU A 83 -4.54 -1.11 0.95
CA LEU A 83 -3.32 -0.45 1.36
C LEU A 83 -3.72 0.88 1.98
N ARG A 84 -3.33 1.09 3.22
CA ARG A 84 -3.77 2.23 4.00
C ARG A 84 -2.67 2.80 4.86
N TRP A 85 -2.85 4.03 5.29
CA TRP A 85 -2.02 4.73 6.25
C TRP A 85 -2.76 4.82 7.57
N GLY A 86 -2.07 4.59 8.70
CA GLY A 86 -2.68 4.59 10.03
C GLY A 86 -3.45 3.32 10.31
N ASP A 87 -3.68 3.05 11.52
CA ASP A 87 -4.55 2.10 12.21
C ASP A 87 -4.28 2.20 13.71
N SER A 88 -3.04 2.02 14.13
CA SER A 88 -2.59 2.15 15.51
C SER A 88 -1.36 3.04 15.67
N GLY A 89 -0.87 3.73 14.62
CA GLY A 89 0.33 4.53 14.76
C GLY A 89 0.94 5.16 13.52
N ASN A 90 0.24 5.59 12.51
CA ASN A 90 0.83 6.22 11.30
C ASN A 90 1.82 5.33 10.53
N GLU A 91 1.74 4.04 10.68
CA GLU A 91 2.40 3.08 9.82
C GLU A 91 1.65 2.92 8.50
N ILE A 92 2.31 2.36 7.52
CA ILE A 92 1.68 1.92 6.28
C ILE A 92 1.38 0.44 6.44
N ASN A 93 0.16 0.04 6.16
CA ASN A 93 -0.23 -1.35 6.29
C ASN A 93 -1.07 -1.85 5.11
N THR A 94 -0.97 -3.15 4.84
CA THR A 94 -1.85 -3.87 3.92
C THR A 94 -2.78 -4.77 4.71
N LEU A 95 -3.97 -4.92 4.18
CA LEU A 95 -4.96 -5.89 4.61
C LEU A 95 -5.39 -6.69 3.39
N GLU A 96 -5.30 -8.00 3.49
CA GLU A 96 -5.96 -8.93 2.57
C GLU A 96 -6.98 -9.75 3.35
N LEU A 97 -8.19 -9.85 2.85
CA LEU A 97 -9.22 -10.75 3.33
C LEU A 97 -9.40 -11.90 2.34
N ASN A 98 -9.39 -13.12 2.85
CA ASN A 98 -9.59 -14.31 2.05
C ASN A 98 -10.33 -15.36 2.90
N ASN A 99 -11.58 -15.64 2.58
CA ASN A 99 -12.41 -16.65 3.27
C ASN A 99 -12.41 -16.52 4.81
N ASP A 100 -12.75 -15.36 5.34
CA ASP A 100 -12.72 -15.00 6.77
C ASP A 100 -11.31 -14.90 7.39
N GLU A 101 -10.26 -15.22 6.66
CA GLU A 101 -8.89 -15.03 7.12
C GLU A 101 -8.41 -13.62 6.79
N ARG A 102 -7.68 -13.02 7.71
CA ARG A 102 -7.10 -11.69 7.56
C ARG A 102 -5.59 -11.76 7.61
N TYR A 103 -4.96 -11.17 6.63
CA TYR A 103 -3.51 -11.05 6.56
C TYR A 103 -3.13 -9.58 6.58
N PHE A 104 -2.36 -9.21 7.58
CA PHE A 104 -1.84 -7.86 7.73
C PHE A 104 -0.33 -7.87 7.60
N ALA A 105 0.20 -6.83 6.98
CA ALA A 105 1.61 -6.48 7.07
C ALA A 105 1.72 -4.99 7.39
N HIS A 106 2.49 -4.68 8.41
CA HIS A 106 2.69 -3.32 8.88
C HIS A 106 4.15 -2.94 8.70
N SER A 107 4.39 -1.72 8.22
CA SER A 107 5.74 -1.16 8.24
C SER A 107 6.15 -0.87 9.69
N PRO A 108 7.42 -1.10 10.06
CA PRO A 108 7.91 -0.86 11.43
C PRO A 108 8.09 0.63 11.73
N GLY A 109 8.02 1.48 10.71
CA GLY A 109 8.24 2.91 10.81
C GLY A 109 6.97 3.70 10.95
N VAL A 110 7.08 4.85 11.61
CA VAL A 110 6.02 5.85 11.74
C VAL A 110 6.26 6.97 10.75
N TYR A 111 5.38 7.15 9.78
CA TYR A 111 5.50 8.09 8.67
C TYR A 111 4.53 9.26 8.83
N ARG A 112 4.83 10.20 9.70
CA ARG A 112 3.92 11.28 10.12
C ARG A 112 4.36 12.68 9.78
N ASP A 113 5.42 12.84 9.01
CA ASP A 113 5.87 14.17 8.59
C ASP A 113 5.03 14.66 7.41
N PRO A 114 4.16 15.66 7.58
CA PRO A 114 3.30 16.17 6.51
C PRO A 114 4.07 16.98 5.47
N SER A 115 5.34 17.27 5.71
CA SER A 115 6.21 17.94 4.72
C SER A 115 6.95 16.95 3.83
N ALA A 116 7.09 15.69 4.26
CA ALA A 116 7.86 14.68 3.56
C ALA A 116 7.04 13.95 2.49
N TRP A 117 7.69 13.66 1.36
CA TRP A 117 7.23 12.69 0.39
C TRP A 117 7.86 11.33 0.69
N TYR A 118 7.08 10.28 0.55
CA TYR A 118 7.52 8.90 0.71
C TYR A 118 7.30 8.16 -0.60
N HIS A 119 8.36 7.54 -1.12
CA HIS A 119 8.26 6.60 -2.23
C HIS A 119 8.02 5.21 -1.67
N ILE A 120 6.92 4.60 -2.08
CA ILE A 120 6.52 3.28 -1.60
C ILE A 120 6.47 2.33 -2.77
N VAL A 121 7.13 1.18 -2.62
CA VAL A 121 7.05 0.06 -3.56
C VAL A 121 6.68 -1.19 -2.77
N ILE A 122 5.64 -1.87 -3.22
CA ILE A 122 5.22 -3.15 -2.66
C ILE A 122 5.06 -4.14 -3.81
N ALA A 123 5.92 -5.15 -3.82
CA ALA A 123 5.91 -6.19 -4.83
C ALA A 123 5.35 -7.49 -4.24
N PHE A 124 4.49 -8.15 -4.99
CA PHE A 124 3.83 -9.39 -4.62
C PHE A 124 4.23 -10.53 -5.57
N ASP A 125 4.65 -11.66 -5.01
CA ASP A 125 4.76 -12.95 -5.70
C ASP A 125 4.18 -14.06 -4.83
N MET A 126 2.87 -14.23 -4.90
CA MET A 126 2.19 -15.29 -4.16
C MET A 126 2.56 -16.68 -4.64
N THR A 127 3.28 -16.83 -5.75
CA THR A 127 3.76 -18.14 -6.25
C THR A 127 5.02 -18.61 -5.54
N ALA A 128 5.74 -17.70 -4.85
CA ALA A 128 6.97 -18.01 -4.15
C ALA A 128 6.78 -19.12 -3.11
N ALA A 129 7.70 -20.06 -3.07
CA ALA A 129 7.66 -21.20 -2.13
C ALA A 129 7.88 -20.74 -0.68
N SER A 130 8.80 -19.80 -0.48
CA SER A 130 9.05 -19.18 0.82
C SER A 130 8.02 -18.10 1.10
N ALA A 131 7.45 -18.09 2.29
CA ALA A 131 6.48 -17.09 2.70
C ALA A 131 7.10 -15.67 2.77
N SER A 132 8.38 -15.57 3.14
CA SER A 132 9.11 -14.30 3.19
C SER A 132 9.30 -13.66 1.82
N ASP A 133 9.23 -14.45 0.76
CA ASP A 133 9.49 -13.98 -0.61
C ASP A 133 8.20 -13.61 -1.35
N ARG A 134 7.02 -13.77 -0.70
CA ARG A 134 5.72 -13.47 -1.31
C ARG A 134 5.37 -12.01 -1.34
N MET A 135 6.03 -11.21 -0.54
CA MET A 135 5.81 -9.77 -0.48
C MET A 135 7.12 -9.08 -0.12
N SER A 136 7.49 -8.08 -0.88
CA SER A 136 8.67 -7.24 -0.65
C SER A 136 8.28 -5.78 -0.57
N TRP A 137 8.77 -5.07 0.43
CA TRP A 137 8.43 -3.68 0.69
C TRP A 137 9.67 -2.80 0.68
N TYR A 138 9.55 -1.67 -0.03
CA TYR A 138 10.58 -0.64 -0.05
C TYR A 138 9.94 0.71 0.27
N ILE A 139 10.59 1.47 1.16
CA ILE A 139 10.20 2.85 1.46
C ILE A 139 11.43 3.73 1.25
N ASN A 140 11.30 4.73 0.36
CA ASN A 140 12.39 5.61 -0.05
C ASN A 140 13.63 4.85 -0.56
N GLY A 141 13.42 3.69 -1.20
CA GLY A 141 14.47 2.83 -1.72
C GLY A 141 15.14 1.91 -0.69
N GLU A 142 14.75 1.98 0.57
CA GLU A 142 15.21 1.07 1.62
C GLU A 142 14.32 -0.17 1.67
N ASP A 143 14.94 -1.35 1.64
CA ASP A 143 14.25 -2.63 1.81
C ASP A 143 13.89 -2.83 3.28
N ILE A 144 12.58 -2.83 3.58
CA ILE A 144 12.05 -3.05 4.93
C ILE A 144 11.37 -4.41 5.09
N THR A 145 11.45 -5.27 4.08
CA THR A 145 10.74 -6.56 4.02
C THR A 145 10.96 -7.42 5.26
N SER A 146 12.21 -7.55 5.70
CA SER A 146 12.55 -8.38 6.86
C SER A 146 12.15 -7.79 8.21
N THR A 147 11.72 -6.53 8.23
CA THR A 147 11.33 -5.80 9.43
C THR A 147 9.82 -5.59 9.52
N LEU A 148 9.05 -6.06 8.52
CA LEU A 148 7.61 -5.97 8.54
C LEU A 148 7.03 -6.67 9.77
N GLU A 149 6.15 -5.98 10.44
CA GLU A 149 5.34 -6.57 11.50
C GLU A 149 4.13 -7.23 10.87
N SER A 150 3.90 -8.50 11.19
CA SER A 150 2.71 -9.23 10.76
C SER A 150 1.81 -9.47 11.95
N ASP A 151 0.63 -8.91 11.93
CA ASP A 151 -0.41 -9.26 12.87
C ASP A 151 -1.39 -10.22 12.21
N LYS A 152 -1.72 -11.30 12.90
CA LYS A 152 -2.43 -12.44 12.33
C LYS A 152 -3.74 -12.66 13.04
N VAL A 153 -4.78 -12.92 12.27
CA VAL A 153 -6.03 -13.42 12.85
C VAL A 153 -6.11 -14.94 12.80
N ALA A 154 -5.47 -15.63 11.86
CA ALA A 154 -5.56 -17.08 11.81
C ALA A 154 -4.21 -17.83 11.74
N ASP A 155 -3.33 -17.62 10.77
CA ASP A 155 -2.20 -18.56 10.55
C ASP A 155 -0.89 -17.93 10.08
N GLY A 156 -0.76 -16.64 10.18
CA GLY A 156 0.54 -16.06 10.12
C GLY A 156 1.16 -15.67 8.84
N THR A 157 0.83 -16.26 7.78
CA THR A 157 1.39 -15.94 6.46
C THR A 157 0.36 -16.19 5.39
N ILE A 158 0.29 -15.32 4.40
CA ILE A 158 -0.56 -15.54 3.23
C ILE A 158 -0.14 -16.88 2.59
N PRO A 159 -1.05 -17.83 2.39
CA PRO A 159 -0.72 -19.11 1.77
C PRO A 159 -0.15 -18.97 0.37
N GLN A 160 0.68 -19.93 -0.03
CA GLN A 160 1.19 -19.97 -1.41
C GLN A 160 0.03 -20.10 -2.41
N ASN A 161 0.14 -19.40 -3.53
CA ASN A 161 -0.86 -19.36 -4.60
C ASN A 161 -2.20 -18.71 -4.21
N THR A 162 -2.22 -17.90 -3.15
CA THR A 162 -3.39 -17.05 -2.85
C THR A 162 -3.60 -16.04 -3.96
N ASP A 163 -4.84 -15.94 -4.41
CA ASP A 163 -5.26 -14.91 -5.37
C ASP A 163 -5.65 -13.65 -4.59
N ILE A 164 -4.85 -12.61 -4.68
CA ILE A 164 -5.12 -11.32 -4.03
C ILE A 164 -6.37 -10.66 -4.64
N ALA A 165 -7.15 -9.96 -3.83
CA ALA A 165 -8.38 -9.32 -4.27
C ALA A 165 -8.15 -8.16 -5.26
N LEU A 166 -7.01 -7.49 -5.16
CA LEU A 166 -6.60 -6.49 -6.15
C LEU A 166 -6.36 -7.17 -7.51
N GLY A 167 -6.97 -6.63 -8.56
CA GLY A 167 -6.91 -7.24 -9.90
C GLY A 167 -8.07 -8.17 -10.24
N TYR A 168 -9.00 -8.40 -9.32
CA TYR A 168 -10.27 -9.04 -9.63
C TYR A 168 -11.23 -8.08 -10.34
N THR A 169 -12.36 -8.59 -10.86
CA THR A 169 -13.37 -7.79 -11.59
C THR A 169 -14.29 -6.99 -10.65
N HIS A 170 -13.77 -6.53 -9.52
CA HIS A 170 -14.44 -5.62 -8.60
C HIS A 170 -14.01 -4.17 -8.83
N GLU A 171 -14.79 -3.24 -8.30
CA GLU A 171 -14.38 -1.84 -8.25
C GLU A 171 -13.09 -1.72 -7.44
N ILE A 172 -12.16 -0.92 -7.92
CA ILE A 172 -10.94 -0.53 -7.23
C ILE A 172 -11.02 0.98 -7.01
N ALA A 173 -10.72 1.43 -5.79
CA ALA A 173 -10.68 2.85 -5.46
C ALA A 173 -9.32 3.28 -4.94
N ILE A 174 -8.87 4.45 -5.37
CA ILE A 174 -7.75 5.20 -4.81
C ILE A 174 -8.31 6.41 -4.06
N GLY A 175 -7.85 6.63 -2.84
CA GLY A 175 -8.20 7.80 -2.03
C GLY A 175 -9.49 7.70 -1.22
N LYS A 176 -10.26 6.64 -1.39
CA LYS A 176 -11.55 6.44 -0.74
C LYS A 176 -11.71 4.99 -0.27
N GLN A 177 -12.31 4.81 0.90
CA GLN A 177 -12.74 3.50 1.36
C GLN A 177 -13.98 3.01 0.60
N LEU A 178 -13.98 1.74 0.20
CA LEU A 178 -15.11 1.05 -0.44
C LEU A 178 -15.92 0.16 0.50
N PHE A 179 -15.51 0.03 1.75
CA PHE A 179 -16.18 -0.82 2.74
C PHE A 179 -17.39 -0.11 3.36
N ALA A 180 -18.36 -0.87 3.83
CA ALA A 180 -19.47 -0.34 4.60
C ALA A 180 -19.00 0.13 5.98
N GLY A 181 -19.47 1.28 6.45
CA GLY A 181 -19.15 1.83 7.76
C GLY A 181 -18.71 3.29 7.73
N THR A 182 -17.82 3.68 8.64
CA THR A 182 -17.23 5.04 8.66
C THR A 182 -16.37 5.24 7.42
N ALA A 183 -16.56 6.37 6.73
CA ALA A 183 -15.80 6.67 5.54
C ALA A 183 -14.38 7.15 5.91
N TYR A 184 -13.39 6.29 5.78
CA TYR A 184 -11.98 6.61 5.96
C TYR A 184 -11.34 6.96 4.62
N ASN A 185 -11.33 8.25 4.29
CA ASN A 185 -10.78 8.74 3.04
C ASN A 185 -9.32 9.19 3.21
N PHE A 186 -8.54 9.06 2.15
CA PHE A 186 -7.17 9.55 2.15
C PHE A 186 -7.15 11.09 2.25
N ASN A 187 -6.24 11.63 3.06
CA ASN A 187 -6.00 13.06 3.20
C ASN A 187 -4.52 13.35 2.93
N GLY A 188 -4.20 13.65 1.67
CA GLY A 188 -2.81 13.80 1.27
C GLY A 188 -2.65 14.05 -0.22
N TYR A 189 -1.46 13.75 -0.70
CA TYR A 189 -1.10 13.83 -2.11
C TYR A 189 -0.60 12.48 -2.59
N LEU A 190 -0.92 12.12 -3.82
CA LEU A 190 -0.37 10.98 -4.55
C LEU A 190 0.22 11.44 -5.87
N ALA A 191 1.34 10.85 -6.24
CA ALA A 191 1.99 11.06 -7.53
C ALA A 191 2.57 9.76 -8.07
N ASP A 192 2.69 9.68 -9.39
CA ASP A 192 3.33 8.56 -10.11
C ASP A 192 2.86 7.20 -9.59
N PHE A 193 1.54 7.03 -9.56
CA PHE A 193 0.90 5.81 -9.07
C PHE A 193 0.88 4.76 -10.18
N TYR A 194 1.60 3.66 -9.96
CA TYR A 194 1.69 2.52 -10.88
C TYR A 194 1.13 1.27 -10.21
N TYR A 195 0.30 0.56 -10.96
CA TYR A 195 -0.05 -0.84 -10.75
C TYR A 195 0.52 -1.65 -11.92
N ILE A 196 1.56 -2.43 -11.64
CA ILE A 196 2.31 -3.18 -12.66
C ILE A 196 1.88 -4.63 -12.58
N ASP A 197 1.09 -5.05 -13.55
CA ASP A 197 0.51 -6.38 -13.62
C ASP A 197 1.52 -7.41 -14.14
N GLY A 198 1.60 -8.56 -13.47
CA GLY A 198 2.44 -9.68 -13.87
C GLY A 198 3.94 -9.52 -13.60
N GLN A 199 4.37 -8.52 -12.83
CA GLN A 199 5.77 -8.27 -12.50
C GLN A 199 5.95 -7.98 -11.00
N GLN A 200 7.02 -8.53 -10.44
CA GLN A 200 7.54 -8.26 -9.10
C GLN A 200 8.88 -7.51 -9.20
#